data_d32329d23981856a14706d3d1936e747
#
_entry.id   d32329d23981856a14706d3d1936e747
#
_cell.length_a   1.000
_cell.length_b   1.000
_cell.length_c   1.000
_cell.angle_alpha   90.00
_cell.angle_beta   90.00
_cell.angle_gamma   90.00
#
_symmetry.space_group_name_H-M   'P 1'
#
loop_
_entity.id
_entity.type
_entity.pdbx_description
1 polymer ?
#
loop_
_entity_poly.entity_id
_entity_poly.type
_entity_poly.pdbx_seq_one_letter_code
_entity_poly.pdbx_strand_id
1 'polypeptide(L)'
;MSEAKDLTEIRQQIQLRSAEQKLTQRSTMSVPEMRKLLGLKKTDSYWLFHKNLFKTQIIGGMMRIDLESFEKWYVNQVKYRKVVGEAPGKELREKSYSFKEATNILGIHDCDLYDIWKNEKLEYITVDFVRRIPVEIFEKWYADQNIYRKVMHIPTAEELEKDYICLQDVADLLGISREKLAK
;
A
#
# COMPACT_ATOMS: atom_id res chain seq x y z
N MET A 1 19.57 -8.71 26.59
CA MET A 1 19.17 -9.47 25.36
C MET A 1 18.58 -8.57 24.25
N SER A 2 18.15 -7.34 24.55
CA SER A 2 17.62 -6.37 23.56
C SER A 2 18.70 -5.77 22.65
N GLU A 3 19.83 -5.33 23.22
CA GLU A 3 20.89 -4.64 22.46
C GLU A 3 21.59 -5.49 21.38
N ALA A 4 21.70 -6.81 21.57
CA ALA A 4 22.30 -7.69 20.57
C ALA A 4 21.40 -7.90 19.34
N LYS A 5 20.08 -7.83 19.49
CA LYS A 5 19.12 -7.86 18.37
C LYS A 5 19.18 -6.56 17.56
N ASP A 6 19.25 -5.41 18.23
CA ASP A 6 19.37 -4.09 17.62
C ASP A 6 20.63 -3.96 16.75
N LEU A 7 21.78 -4.43 17.25
CA LEU A 7 23.03 -4.40 16.49
C LEU A 7 23.01 -5.31 15.26
N THR A 8 22.29 -6.42 15.31
CA THR A 8 22.15 -7.33 14.17
C THR A 8 21.26 -6.73 13.09
N GLU A 9 20.17 -6.09 13.48
CA GLU A 9 19.26 -5.37 12.58
C GLU A 9 19.96 -4.17 11.91
N ILE A 10 20.73 -3.38 12.67
CA ILE A 10 21.52 -2.27 12.14
C ILE A 10 22.56 -2.76 11.12
N ARG A 11 23.27 -3.84 11.41
CA ARG A 11 24.24 -4.45 10.46
C ARG A 11 23.56 -4.94 9.18
N GLN A 12 22.40 -5.56 9.29
CA GLN A 12 21.62 -5.99 8.12
C GLN A 12 21.18 -4.78 7.28
N GLN A 13 20.71 -3.71 7.91
CA GLN A 13 20.31 -2.49 7.21
C GLN A 13 21.47 -1.81 6.49
N ILE A 14 22.67 -1.75 7.11
CA ILE A 14 23.88 -1.21 6.48
C ILE A 14 24.28 -2.06 5.27
N GLN A 15 24.26 -3.38 5.39
CA GLN A 15 24.57 -4.28 4.27
C GLN A 15 23.59 -4.14 3.11
N LEU A 16 22.29 -3.99 3.40
CA LEU A 16 21.24 -3.79 2.40
C LEU A 16 21.40 -2.45 1.69
N ARG A 17 21.65 -1.35 2.41
CA ARG A 17 21.94 -0.03 1.80
C ARG A 17 23.17 -0.05 0.91
N SER A 18 24.24 -0.74 1.32
CA SER A 18 25.45 -0.87 0.47
C SER A 18 25.19 -1.71 -0.79
N ALA A 19 24.30 -2.68 -0.72
CA ALA A 19 23.87 -3.48 -1.87
C ALA A 19 23.00 -2.65 -2.84
N GLU A 20 22.11 -1.82 -2.34
CA GLU A 20 21.32 -0.88 -3.17
C GLU A 20 22.21 0.15 -3.89
N GLN A 21 23.19 0.73 -3.20
CA GLN A 21 24.15 1.67 -3.81
C GLN A 21 24.98 1.01 -4.92
N LYS A 22 25.32 -0.27 -4.78
CA LYS A 22 26.02 -1.03 -5.84
C LYS A 22 25.11 -1.33 -7.05
N LEU A 23 23.82 -1.45 -6.84
CA LEU A 23 22.83 -1.67 -7.91
C LEU A 23 22.61 -0.41 -8.75
N THR A 24 22.71 0.80 -8.18
CA THR A 24 22.53 2.06 -8.94
C THR A 24 23.60 2.29 -10.03
N GLN A 25 24.73 1.59 -9.97
CA GLN A 25 25.79 1.66 -11.00
C GLN A 25 25.67 0.58 -12.08
N ARG A 26 24.69 -0.31 -11.99
CA ARG A 26 24.51 -1.44 -12.92
C ARG A 26 23.17 -1.36 -13.63
N SER A 27 23.12 -1.82 -14.86
CA SER A 27 21.86 -1.93 -15.63
C SER A 27 21.07 -3.21 -15.33
N THR A 28 21.69 -4.19 -14.67
CA THR A 28 21.08 -5.50 -14.39
C THR A 28 21.42 -6.03 -13.01
N MET A 29 20.54 -6.84 -12.44
CA MET A 29 20.76 -7.62 -11.22
C MET A 29 20.56 -9.12 -11.45
N SER A 30 21.15 -9.95 -10.61
CA SER A 30 20.91 -11.40 -10.61
C SER A 30 19.64 -11.78 -9.85
N VAL A 31 19.10 -12.99 -10.10
CA VAL A 31 17.94 -13.51 -9.34
C VAL A 31 18.19 -13.60 -7.82
N PRO A 32 19.40 -14.02 -7.33
CA PRO A 32 19.72 -13.96 -5.90
C PRO A 32 19.73 -12.52 -5.32
N GLU A 33 20.18 -11.51 -6.09
CA GLU A 33 20.13 -10.11 -5.67
C GLU A 33 18.69 -9.61 -5.54
N MET A 34 17.84 -9.88 -6.54
CA MET A 34 16.40 -9.58 -6.47
C MET A 34 15.73 -10.25 -5.24
N ARG A 35 16.06 -11.52 -5.01
CA ARG A 35 15.56 -12.26 -3.85
C ARG A 35 15.89 -11.59 -2.53
N LYS A 36 17.14 -11.14 -2.35
CA LYS A 36 17.58 -10.40 -1.16
C LYS A 36 16.89 -9.05 -1.04
N LEU A 37 16.79 -8.34 -2.17
CA LEU A 37 16.13 -7.02 -2.24
C LEU A 37 14.68 -7.07 -1.78
N LEU A 38 13.93 -8.11 -2.18
CA LEU A 38 12.52 -8.30 -1.85
C LEU A 38 12.29 -9.17 -0.60
N GLY A 39 13.34 -9.65 0.08
CA GLY A 39 13.22 -10.53 1.25
C GLY A 39 12.52 -11.87 0.96
N LEU A 40 12.61 -12.38 -0.28
CA LEU A 40 11.88 -13.57 -0.71
C LEU A 40 12.62 -14.88 -0.40
N LYS A 41 11.85 -15.96 -0.20
CA LYS A 41 12.39 -17.33 -0.21
C LYS A 41 12.79 -17.74 -1.64
N LYS A 42 13.63 -18.77 -1.76
CA LYS A 42 14.10 -19.29 -3.06
C LYS A 42 12.94 -19.68 -3.99
N THR A 43 11.94 -20.34 -3.46
CA THR A 43 10.75 -20.77 -4.20
C THR A 43 9.93 -19.59 -4.72
N ASP A 44 9.70 -18.57 -3.86
CA ASP A 44 8.90 -17.40 -4.22
C ASP A 44 9.59 -16.55 -5.28
N SER A 45 10.93 -16.41 -5.20
CA SER A 45 11.72 -15.71 -6.21
C SER A 45 11.71 -16.44 -7.57
N TYR A 46 11.68 -17.78 -7.56
CA TYR A 46 11.54 -18.59 -8.77
C TYR A 46 10.18 -18.32 -9.43
N TRP A 47 9.09 -18.39 -8.68
CA TRP A 47 7.75 -18.13 -9.20
C TRP A 47 7.59 -16.68 -9.68
N LEU A 48 8.13 -15.70 -8.97
CA LEU A 48 8.10 -14.30 -9.39
C LEU A 48 8.80 -14.10 -10.73
N PHE A 49 9.96 -14.72 -10.89
CA PHE A 49 10.74 -14.68 -12.11
C PHE A 49 9.98 -15.27 -13.30
N HIS A 50 9.34 -16.43 -13.14
CA HIS A 50 8.59 -17.11 -14.19
C HIS A 50 7.29 -16.41 -14.60
N LYS A 51 6.86 -15.39 -13.90
CA LYS A 51 5.70 -14.57 -14.29
C LYS A 51 6.00 -13.58 -15.42
N ASN A 52 7.26 -13.44 -15.84
CA ASN A 52 7.69 -12.52 -16.90
C ASN A 52 7.21 -11.08 -16.72
N LEU A 53 7.17 -10.59 -15.47
CA LEU A 53 6.69 -9.25 -15.11
C LEU A 53 7.70 -8.15 -15.45
N PHE A 54 8.95 -8.51 -15.66
CA PHE A 54 10.06 -7.62 -16.01
C PHE A 54 10.99 -8.31 -16.99
N LYS A 55 11.78 -7.53 -17.73
CA LYS A 55 12.70 -8.03 -18.75
C LYS A 55 13.84 -8.81 -18.12
N THR A 56 14.17 -9.94 -18.73
CA THR A 56 15.27 -10.82 -18.32
C THR A 56 16.14 -11.16 -19.52
N GLN A 57 17.42 -11.38 -19.29
CA GLN A 57 18.38 -11.75 -20.32
C GLN A 57 19.46 -12.69 -19.75
N ILE A 58 20.07 -13.47 -20.60
CA ILE A 58 21.20 -14.35 -20.23
C ILE A 58 22.49 -13.63 -20.59
N ILE A 59 23.33 -13.36 -19.59
CA ILE A 59 24.65 -12.75 -19.77
C ILE A 59 25.68 -13.68 -19.14
N GLY A 60 26.66 -14.14 -19.94
CA GLY A 60 27.70 -15.07 -19.47
C GLY A 60 27.14 -16.37 -18.87
N GLY A 61 26.06 -16.92 -19.44
CA GLY A 61 25.40 -18.12 -18.96
C GLY A 61 24.57 -17.92 -17.68
N MET A 62 24.49 -16.71 -17.14
CA MET A 62 23.71 -16.39 -15.94
C MET A 62 22.50 -15.54 -16.28
N MET A 63 21.39 -15.87 -15.65
CA MET A 63 20.15 -15.10 -15.76
C MET A 63 20.28 -13.75 -15.05
N ARG A 64 19.96 -12.68 -15.79
CA ARG A 64 20.01 -11.29 -15.29
C ARG A 64 18.66 -10.62 -15.51
N ILE A 65 18.31 -9.76 -14.59
CA ILE A 65 17.07 -8.97 -14.58
C ILE A 65 17.45 -7.54 -14.93
N ASP A 66 16.77 -6.96 -15.88
CA ASP A 66 16.92 -5.55 -16.25
C ASP A 66 16.34 -4.66 -15.13
N LEU A 67 17.17 -3.76 -14.59
CA LEU A 67 16.82 -2.92 -13.44
C LEU A 67 15.74 -1.90 -13.79
N GLU A 68 15.78 -1.30 -14.96
CA GLU A 68 14.78 -0.30 -15.36
C GLU A 68 13.39 -0.95 -15.46
N SER A 69 13.30 -2.14 -16.09
CA SER A 69 12.04 -2.85 -16.21
C SER A 69 11.53 -3.38 -14.86
N PHE A 70 12.44 -3.76 -13.95
CA PHE A 70 12.10 -4.16 -12.59
C PHE A 70 11.54 -2.98 -11.79
N GLU A 71 12.17 -1.80 -11.84
CA GLU A 71 11.68 -0.61 -11.15
C GLU A 71 10.32 -0.15 -11.71
N LYS A 72 10.14 -0.17 -13.04
CA LYS A 72 8.83 0.10 -13.66
C LYS A 72 7.73 -0.83 -13.16
N TRP A 73 8.05 -2.11 -13.02
CA TRP A 73 7.13 -3.07 -12.41
C TRP A 73 6.90 -2.77 -10.94
N TYR A 74 7.97 -2.48 -10.19
CA TYR A 74 7.90 -2.25 -8.73
C TYR A 74 7.02 -1.06 -8.35
N VAL A 75 7.07 0.03 -9.11
CA VAL A 75 6.22 1.21 -8.87
C VAL A 75 4.75 1.02 -9.25
N ASN A 76 4.43 -0.05 -9.98
CA ASN A 76 3.08 -0.37 -10.45
C ASN A 76 2.47 -1.64 -9.83
N GLN A 77 3.03 -2.16 -8.73
CA GLN A 77 2.52 -3.31 -8.00
C GLN A 77 2.39 -2.98 -6.50
N VAL A 78 1.62 -3.80 -5.73
CA VAL A 78 1.39 -3.56 -4.29
C VAL A 78 1.79 -4.74 -3.40
N LYS A 79 2.05 -5.90 -4.00
CA LYS A 79 2.24 -7.17 -3.29
C LYS A 79 3.65 -7.32 -2.69
N TYR A 80 4.67 -7.00 -3.47
CA TYR A 80 6.07 -7.25 -3.09
C TYR A 80 6.72 -5.96 -2.61
N ARG A 81 7.33 -6.00 -1.43
CA ARG A 81 8.00 -4.85 -0.81
C ARG A 81 9.50 -5.08 -0.72
N LYS A 82 10.29 -4.08 -1.08
CA LYS A 82 11.74 -4.08 -0.80
C LYS A 82 11.96 -4.10 0.71
N VAL A 83 12.96 -4.86 1.16
CA VAL A 83 13.34 -4.94 2.59
C VAL A 83 13.77 -3.57 3.11
N VAL A 84 14.46 -2.81 2.25
CA VAL A 84 14.86 -1.43 2.49
C VAL A 84 14.49 -0.60 1.27
N GLY A 85 14.06 0.63 1.46
CA GLY A 85 13.73 1.55 0.38
C GLY A 85 12.25 1.97 0.35
N GLU A 86 11.85 2.59 -0.74
CA GLU A 86 10.48 3.11 -0.92
C GLU A 86 9.43 2.00 -0.98
N ALA A 87 8.23 2.32 -0.51
CA ALA A 87 7.10 1.41 -0.63
C ALA A 87 6.73 1.17 -2.10
N PRO A 88 6.24 -0.03 -2.44
CA PRO A 88 5.83 -0.35 -3.81
C PRO A 88 4.60 0.46 -4.23
N GLY A 89 4.36 0.54 -5.54
CA GLY A 89 3.13 1.10 -6.09
C GLY A 89 3.02 2.62 -6.02
N LYS A 90 4.13 3.36 -6.06
CA LYS A 90 4.14 4.83 -6.04
C LYS A 90 3.31 5.40 -7.19
N GLU A 91 3.62 5.05 -8.43
CA GLU A 91 2.87 5.51 -9.60
C GLU A 91 1.42 5.02 -9.59
N LEU A 92 1.20 3.79 -9.11
CA LEU A 92 -0.14 3.23 -9.01
C LEU A 92 -1.02 4.03 -8.04
N ARG A 93 -0.45 4.47 -6.89
CA ARG A 93 -1.17 5.31 -5.91
C ARG A 93 -1.41 6.73 -6.41
N GLU A 94 -0.51 7.26 -7.23
CA GLU A 94 -0.71 8.57 -7.85
C GLU A 94 -1.83 8.56 -8.91
N LYS A 95 -1.99 7.42 -9.62
CA LYS A 95 -2.95 7.27 -10.73
C LYS A 95 -4.27 6.62 -10.33
N SER A 96 -4.37 6.02 -9.15
CA SER A 96 -5.57 5.28 -8.73
C SER A 96 -5.73 5.24 -7.22
N TYR A 97 -6.97 5.25 -6.76
CA TYR A 97 -7.34 5.00 -5.37
C TYR A 97 -7.68 3.53 -5.17
N SER A 98 -7.30 2.94 -4.04
CA SER A 98 -7.93 1.71 -3.57
C SER A 98 -9.38 2.02 -3.13
N PHE A 99 -10.26 1.01 -3.07
CA PHE A 99 -11.62 1.23 -2.55
C PHE A 99 -11.60 1.83 -1.14
N LYS A 100 -10.66 1.39 -0.29
CA LYS A 100 -10.46 1.92 1.06
C LYS A 100 -10.05 3.39 1.08
N GLU A 101 -9.12 3.80 0.20
CA GLU A 101 -8.74 5.21 0.06
C GLU A 101 -9.91 6.06 -0.43
N ALA A 102 -10.67 5.57 -1.40
CA ALA A 102 -11.83 6.28 -1.94
C ALA A 102 -12.97 6.41 -0.91
N THR A 103 -13.25 5.37 -0.11
CA THR A 103 -14.23 5.47 0.99
C THR A 103 -13.80 6.43 2.07
N ASN A 104 -12.50 6.48 2.39
CA ASN A 104 -11.98 7.46 3.33
C ASN A 104 -12.11 8.89 2.80
N ILE A 105 -11.86 9.12 1.49
CA ILE A 105 -12.02 10.43 0.85
C ILE A 105 -13.48 10.91 0.92
N LEU A 106 -14.45 10.00 0.78
CA LEU A 106 -15.88 10.31 0.80
C LEU A 106 -16.52 10.23 2.19
N GLY A 107 -15.84 9.67 3.19
CA GLY A 107 -16.40 9.44 4.52
C GLY A 107 -17.58 8.45 4.54
N ILE A 108 -17.58 7.45 3.65
CA ILE A 108 -18.63 6.43 3.52
C ILE A 108 -18.11 5.02 3.80
N HIS A 109 -19.02 4.06 3.99
CA HIS A 109 -18.64 2.66 4.17
C HIS A 109 -18.21 2.00 2.85
N ASP A 110 -17.35 0.96 2.97
CA ASP A 110 -16.84 0.21 1.82
C ASP A 110 -17.98 -0.42 0.98
N CYS A 111 -19.04 -0.92 1.64
CA CYS A 111 -20.22 -1.47 0.96
C CYS A 111 -20.96 -0.42 0.12
N ASP A 112 -21.12 0.80 0.62
CA ASP A 112 -21.84 1.86 -0.08
C ASP A 112 -21.10 2.25 -1.37
N LEU A 113 -19.77 2.42 -1.30
CA LEU A 113 -18.97 2.70 -2.47
C LEU A 113 -18.99 1.54 -3.48
N TYR A 114 -18.98 0.31 -3.00
CA TYR A 114 -19.04 -0.87 -3.87
C TYR A 114 -20.37 -0.93 -4.62
N ASP A 115 -21.47 -0.65 -3.94
CA ASP A 115 -22.81 -0.62 -4.52
C ASP A 115 -22.97 0.52 -5.54
N ILE A 116 -22.45 1.72 -5.25
CA ILE A 116 -22.40 2.84 -6.20
C ILE A 116 -21.65 2.41 -7.46
N TRP A 117 -20.43 1.89 -7.30
CA TRP A 117 -19.57 1.48 -8.42
C TRP A 117 -20.21 0.41 -9.29
N LYS A 118 -20.89 -0.54 -8.66
CA LYS A 118 -21.60 -1.62 -9.34
C LYS A 118 -22.86 -1.12 -10.06
N ASN A 119 -23.66 -0.29 -9.42
CA ASN A 119 -24.94 0.19 -9.96
C ASN A 119 -24.72 1.16 -11.12
N GLU A 120 -23.74 2.04 -11.02
CA GLU A 120 -23.38 2.98 -12.08
C GLU A 120 -22.44 2.38 -13.13
N LYS A 121 -22.03 1.11 -12.97
CA LYS A 121 -21.13 0.37 -13.88
C LYS A 121 -19.82 1.09 -14.16
N LEU A 122 -19.24 1.71 -13.13
CA LEU A 122 -17.99 2.45 -13.25
C LEU A 122 -16.80 1.52 -13.41
N GLU A 123 -15.84 1.92 -14.22
CA GLU A 123 -14.65 1.14 -14.50
C GLU A 123 -13.71 1.11 -13.30
N TYR A 124 -13.00 0.00 -13.14
CA TYR A 124 -11.90 -0.17 -12.18
C TYR A 124 -10.80 -1.02 -12.80
N ILE A 125 -9.58 -0.89 -12.30
CA ILE A 125 -8.46 -1.74 -12.66
C ILE A 125 -8.20 -2.75 -11.55
N THR A 126 -7.69 -3.92 -11.91
CA THR A 126 -7.26 -4.94 -10.93
C THR A 126 -5.75 -5.13 -11.01
N VAL A 127 -5.07 -4.84 -9.91
CA VAL A 127 -3.61 -5.01 -9.79
C VAL A 127 -3.35 -5.93 -8.60
N ASP A 128 -2.62 -7.02 -8.82
CA ASP A 128 -2.30 -8.01 -7.79
C ASP A 128 -3.52 -8.50 -6.98
N PHE A 129 -4.65 -8.71 -7.68
CA PHE A 129 -5.96 -9.08 -7.10
C PHE A 129 -6.63 -7.98 -6.26
N VAL A 130 -6.08 -6.78 -6.21
CA VAL A 130 -6.68 -5.62 -5.55
C VAL A 130 -7.36 -4.74 -6.59
N ARG A 131 -8.63 -4.42 -6.37
CA ARG A 131 -9.37 -3.48 -7.21
C ARG A 131 -8.96 -2.06 -6.85
N ARG A 132 -8.71 -1.25 -7.87
CA ARG A 132 -8.38 0.17 -7.74
C ARG A 132 -9.18 1.01 -8.72
N ILE A 133 -9.52 2.19 -8.31
CA ILE A 133 -10.32 3.16 -9.08
C ILE A 133 -9.35 4.16 -9.69
N PRO A 134 -9.26 4.29 -11.02
CA PRO A 134 -8.49 5.36 -11.66
C PRO A 134 -8.94 6.73 -11.15
N VAL A 135 -7.98 7.60 -10.83
CA VAL A 135 -8.27 8.96 -10.33
C VAL A 135 -9.18 9.73 -11.27
N GLU A 136 -8.95 9.63 -12.58
CA GLU A 136 -9.74 10.30 -13.61
C GLU A 136 -11.22 9.88 -13.58
N ILE A 137 -11.49 8.57 -13.40
CA ILE A 137 -12.85 8.04 -13.32
C ILE A 137 -13.53 8.49 -12.03
N PHE A 138 -12.79 8.44 -10.91
CA PHE A 138 -13.28 8.90 -9.62
C PHE A 138 -13.63 10.39 -9.65
N GLU A 139 -12.75 11.25 -10.15
CA GLU A 139 -12.98 12.69 -10.21
C GLU A 139 -14.13 13.06 -11.17
N LYS A 140 -14.22 12.37 -12.31
CA LYS A 140 -15.34 12.57 -13.24
C LYS A 140 -16.67 12.21 -12.57
N TRP A 141 -16.75 11.01 -11.98
CA TRP A 141 -17.95 10.59 -11.25
C TRP A 141 -18.28 11.55 -10.11
N TYR A 142 -17.25 11.99 -9.36
CA TYR A 142 -17.44 12.92 -8.25
C TYR A 142 -17.99 14.28 -8.72
N ALA A 143 -17.59 14.77 -9.87
CA ALA A 143 -18.09 16.03 -10.45
C ALA A 143 -19.54 15.93 -10.92
N ASP A 144 -19.97 14.76 -11.37
CA ASP A 144 -21.32 14.54 -11.91
C ASP A 144 -22.38 14.26 -10.83
N GLN A 145 -21.97 13.99 -9.57
CA GLN A 145 -22.88 13.67 -8.47
C GLN A 145 -23.00 14.84 -7.46
N ASN A 146 -24.15 14.92 -6.74
CA ASN A 146 -24.45 15.97 -5.76
C ASN A 146 -24.68 15.45 -4.33
N ILE A 147 -24.52 14.13 -4.10
CA ILE A 147 -24.90 13.48 -2.84
C ILE A 147 -23.72 13.45 -1.87
N TYR A 148 -22.53 13.05 -2.37
CA TYR A 148 -21.34 12.83 -1.54
C TYR A 148 -20.39 14.02 -1.63
N ARG A 149 -19.76 14.35 -0.48
CA ARG A 149 -18.70 15.38 -0.41
C ARG A 149 -17.41 14.76 0.07
N LYS A 150 -16.28 15.20 -0.48
CA LYS A 150 -14.97 14.79 0.02
C LYS A 150 -14.78 15.31 1.44
N VAL A 151 -14.40 14.40 2.33
CA VAL A 151 -14.03 14.76 3.70
C VAL A 151 -12.62 15.31 3.66
N MET A 152 -12.44 16.57 4.00
CA MET A 152 -11.12 17.22 3.96
C MET A 152 -10.15 16.67 5.01
N HIS A 153 -10.68 16.17 6.13
CA HIS A 153 -9.92 15.59 7.22
C HIS A 153 -10.77 14.51 7.90
N ILE A 154 -10.22 13.32 8.03
CA ILE A 154 -10.79 12.28 8.89
C ILE A 154 -10.04 12.35 10.20
N PRO A 155 -10.67 12.80 11.28
CA PRO A 155 -9.99 12.93 12.55
C PRO A 155 -9.47 11.56 13.02
N THR A 156 -8.25 11.53 13.52
CA THR A 156 -7.67 10.33 14.12
C THR A 156 -8.38 10.02 15.44
N ALA A 157 -8.25 8.78 15.94
CA ALA A 157 -8.80 8.42 17.26
C ALA A 157 -8.32 9.36 18.37
N GLU A 158 -7.04 9.78 18.33
CA GLU A 158 -6.44 10.70 19.30
C GLU A 158 -7.01 12.12 19.19
N GLU A 159 -7.41 12.57 18.01
CA GLU A 159 -8.08 13.86 17.82
C GLU A 159 -9.53 13.80 18.28
N LEU A 160 -10.21 12.68 18.01
CA LEU A 160 -11.58 12.46 18.49
C LEU A 160 -11.62 12.38 20.04
N GLU A 161 -10.63 11.76 20.68
CA GLU A 161 -10.53 11.70 22.14
C GLU A 161 -10.35 13.09 22.80
N LYS A 162 -9.78 14.06 22.07
CA LYS A 162 -9.66 15.45 22.58
C LYS A 162 -10.97 16.23 22.53
N ASP A 163 -11.76 15.98 21.49
CA ASP A 163 -12.96 16.78 21.21
C ASP A 163 -14.25 16.08 21.67
N TYR A 164 -14.19 14.78 21.95
CA TYR A 164 -15.34 13.96 22.33
C TYR A 164 -15.02 13.14 23.58
N ILE A 165 -15.98 13.11 24.50
CA ILE A 165 -15.93 12.27 25.71
C ILE A 165 -16.67 10.97 25.40
N CYS A 166 -16.13 9.82 25.81
CA CYS A 166 -16.82 8.55 25.58
C CYS A 166 -18.13 8.46 26.41
N LEU A 167 -19.09 7.70 25.91
CA LEU A 167 -20.43 7.60 26.53
C LEU A 167 -20.36 7.05 27.97
N GLN A 168 -19.34 6.26 28.29
CA GLN A 168 -19.11 5.75 29.63
C GLN A 168 -18.65 6.87 30.58
N ASP A 169 -17.73 7.69 30.15
CA ASP A 169 -17.22 8.81 30.96
C ASP A 169 -18.31 9.86 31.23
N VAL A 170 -19.20 10.08 30.25
CA VAL A 170 -20.39 10.93 30.44
C VAL A 170 -21.35 10.31 31.45
N ALA A 171 -21.58 9.00 31.40
CA ALA A 171 -22.42 8.27 32.33
C ALA A 171 -21.87 8.38 33.78
N ASP A 172 -20.56 8.22 33.91
CA ASP A 172 -19.85 8.30 35.17
C ASP A 172 -19.88 9.74 35.74
N LEU A 173 -19.68 10.75 34.89
CA LEU A 173 -19.80 12.17 35.27
C LEU A 173 -21.20 12.56 35.77
N LEU A 174 -22.24 11.98 35.15
CA LEU A 174 -23.63 12.25 35.49
C LEU A 174 -24.17 11.33 36.61
N GLY A 175 -23.40 10.32 37.03
CA GLY A 175 -23.81 9.35 38.05
C GLY A 175 -24.99 8.48 37.63
N ILE A 176 -25.14 8.23 36.31
CA ILE A 176 -26.22 7.41 35.74
C ILE A 176 -25.66 6.22 34.93
N SER A 177 -26.47 5.21 34.76
CA SER A 177 -26.03 4.07 33.95
C SER A 177 -26.02 4.42 32.46
N ARG A 178 -25.06 3.86 31.70
CA ARG A 178 -24.92 4.02 30.25
C ARG A 178 -26.21 3.74 29.49
N GLU A 179 -27.01 2.77 29.96
CA GLU A 179 -28.32 2.41 29.36
C GLU A 179 -29.37 3.53 29.48
N LYS A 180 -29.27 4.40 30.48
CA LYS A 180 -30.15 5.57 30.65
C LYS A 180 -29.76 6.73 29.76
N LEU A 181 -28.48 6.84 29.39
CA LEU A 181 -27.97 7.84 28.44
C LEU A 181 -28.34 7.54 27.00
N ALA A 182 -28.54 6.26 26.65
CA ALA A 182 -28.84 5.83 25.28
C ALA A 182 -30.35 5.86 24.93
N LYS A 183 -31.19 6.28 25.85
CA LYS A 183 -32.65 6.49 25.64
C LYS A 183 -32.99 7.95 25.45
#